data_c87259997098a2a0eb4c2b7daa79feb6
#
_entry.id   c87259997098a2a0eb4c2b7daa79feb6
#
_cell.length_a   1.000
_cell.length_b   1.000
_cell.length_c   1.000
_cell.angle_alpha   90.00
_cell.angle_beta   90.00
_cell.angle_gamma   90.00
#
_symmetry.space_group_name_H-M   'P 1'
#
loop_
_entity.id
_entity.type
_entity.pdbx_description
1 polymer ?
#
loop_
_entity_poly.entity_id
_entity_poly.type
_entity_poly.pdbx_seq_one_letter_code
_entity_poly.pdbx_strand_id
1 'polypeptide(L)'
;MNIREAKQQIKNAMIAYFTKDEFGNYLLPPERQRPVFLLGAPGIGKTAIMEQIAQELEVGFVSYSMTHHTRQSALGLPFIATKTYDGVEYQVSEYTMSEIIASVYEAMEATGRREGILFLDEINCVSETLTPAMLQFLQYKIFGRHAVPDGWIVVTAGNPPEYNRTAHDFDIATWDRLKRIEVEPDYDVWREFAVSAEVHPAVITYLDIERSHFYAVEATPDGASFVTARGWDDLSAMIKLYEAQGLTVDELLVEQYVQNGEIAKRFAMYYDLFTKYRSDYQIDRILDGSADAGLAERAAAAPFDERVAVMGLIVDATVSCLREAVMEEKAAAFGHSVLADLKERLAAEGVAENADASALIRATTTELARTRDTERAASLLSDERYRSFERIIGLLDEVLRTGADTPEGATFNLLRERFNERLDELDAAIDTAADALDNVFKFVEEAFGEGQEMLMLVTDLSVSRAGMAFINDHGCDRYFAHNQNLQFYERGHDLAARIDRITLEEE
;
A
#
# COMPACT_ATOMS: atom_id res chain seq x y z
N MET A 1 -5.82 6.43 18.89
CA MET A 1 -6.52 6.51 17.59
C MET A 1 -6.09 5.33 16.73
N ASN A 2 -6.89 4.98 15.70
CA ASN A 2 -6.49 3.93 14.77
C ASN A 2 -5.49 4.45 13.70
N ILE A 3 -4.94 3.52 12.90
CA ILE A 3 -3.89 3.84 11.91
C ILE A 3 -4.39 4.75 10.78
N ARG A 4 -5.66 4.65 10.38
CA ARG A 4 -6.28 5.52 9.36
C ARG A 4 -6.40 6.96 9.84
N GLU A 5 -6.87 7.16 11.07
CA GLU A 5 -6.94 8.48 11.70
C GLU A 5 -5.55 9.09 11.83
N ALA A 6 -4.54 8.29 12.25
CA ALA A 6 -3.16 8.73 12.33
C ALA A 6 -2.62 9.17 10.96
N LYS A 7 -2.85 8.39 9.91
CA LYS A 7 -2.50 8.73 8.52
C LYS A 7 -3.11 10.07 8.11
N GLN A 8 -4.41 10.26 8.37
CA GLN A 8 -5.08 11.51 8.01
C GLN A 8 -4.54 12.72 8.79
N GLN A 9 -4.23 12.56 10.09
CA GLN A 9 -3.65 13.62 10.90
C GLN A 9 -2.25 14.02 10.43
N ILE A 10 -1.44 13.06 10.00
CA ILE A 10 -0.12 13.33 9.45
C ILE A 10 -0.24 14.03 8.09
N LYS A 11 -1.09 13.52 7.21
CA LYS A 11 -1.36 14.13 5.90
C LYS A 11 -1.83 15.58 6.03
N ASN A 12 -2.76 15.86 6.96
CA ASN A 12 -3.23 17.21 7.24
C ASN A 12 -2.09 18.12 7.76
N ALA A 13 -1.22 17.59 8.64
CA ALA A 13 -0.06 18.34 9.13
C ALA A 13 0.91 18.69 8.00
N MET A 14 1.17 17.73 7.08
CA MET A 14 2.04 17.95 5.94
C MET A 14 1.49 18.99 4.98
N ILE A 15 0.22 18.92 4.62
CA ILE A 15 -0.44 19.91 3.78
C ILE A 15 -0.32 21.30 4.40
N ALA A 16 -0.56 21.42 5.71
CA ALA A 16 -0.41 22.70 6.43
C ALA A 16 1.05 23.19 6.45
N TYR A 17 2.03 22.28 6.61
CA TYR A 17 3.45 22.64 6.65
C TYR A 17 4.01 23.01 5.27
N PHE A 18 3.45 22.47 4.19
CA PHE A 18 3.83 22.81 2.82
C PHE A 18 3.14 24.07 2.28
N THR A 19 2.19 24.66 3.02
CA THR A 19 1.52 25.88 2.59
C THR A 19 2.51 27.04 2.51
N LYS A 20 2.54 27.75 1.36
CA LYS A 20 3.44 28.85 1.07
C LYS A 20 2.70 30.16 0.90
N ASP A 21 3.39 31.26 1.14
CA ASP A 21 2.95 32.61 0.82
C ASP A 21 3.09 32.92 -0.69
N GLU A 22 2.68 34.10 -1.09
CA GLU A 22 2.79 34.63 -2.48
C GLU A 22 4.25 34.74 -2.97
N PHE A 23 5.23 34.73 -2.07
CA PHE A 23 6.67 34.80 -2.36
C PHE A 23 7.33 33.41 -2.39
N GLY A 24 6.58 32.34 -2.13
CA GLY A 24 7.08 30.97 -2.11
C GLY A 24 7.73 30.52 -0.79
N ASN A 25 7.61 31.33 0.30
CA ASN A 25 8.10 30.95 1.62
C ASN A 25 7.04 30.14 2.37
N TYR A 26 7.46 29.16 3.18
CA TYR A 26 6.53 28.42 4.04
C TYR A 26 5.88 29.34 5.07
N LEU A 27 4.53 29.31 5.16
CA LEU A 27 3.77 30.13 6.14
C LEU A 27 4.18 29.78 7.58
N LEU A 28 4.45 28.51 7.85
CA LEU A 28 5.03 28.08 9.11
C LEU A 28 6.52 27.76 8.88
N PRO A 29 7.46 28.56 9.41
CA PRO A 29 8.88 28.33 9.23
C PRO A 29 9.30 26.93 9.68
N PRO A 30 10.27 26.26 8.99
CA PRO A 30 10.69 24.90 9.28
C PRO A 30 11.07 24.64 10.74
N GLU A 31 11.64 25.64 11.45
CA GLU A 31 12.03 25.55 12.86
C GLU A 31 10.81 25.48 13.81
N ARG A 32 9.65 25.91 13.35
CA ARG A 32 8.39 25.88 14.10
C ARG A 32 7.51 24.69 13.75
N GLN A 33 7.86 23.94 12.73
CA GLN A 33 7.17 22.71 12.33
C GLN A 33 7.59 21.58 13.29
N ARG A 34 6.70 21.20 14.21
CA ARG A 34 6.98 20.13 15.17
C ARG A 34 7.09 18.78 14.45
N PRO A 35 8.17 17.99 14.67
CA PRO A 35 8.24 16.63 14.21
C PRO A 35 7.07 15.80 14.76
N VAL A 36 6.55 14.91 13.91
CA VAL A 36 5.50 13.97 14.33
C VAL A 36 6.14 12.76 14.98
N PHE A 37 5.60 12.29 16.08
CA PHE A 37 6.01 11.06 16.74
C PHE A 37 4.83 10.08 16.81
N LEU A 38 4.96 8.96 16.09
CA LEU A 38 4.01 7.85 16.09
C LEU A 38 4.40 6.86 17.20
N LEU A 39 3.61 6.80 18.24
CA LEU A 39 3.76 5.83 19.31
C LEU A 39 2.69 4.73 19.15
N GLY A 40 3.10 3.49 19.03
CA GLY A 40 2.13 2.40 18.90
C GLY A 40 2.75 1.03 18.89
N ALA A 41 1.93 0.03 19.06
CA ALA A 41 2.31 -1.37 19.10
C ALA A 41 3.11 -1.80 17.83
N PRO A 42 3.98 -2.83 17.91
CA PRO A 42 4.70 -3.33 16.75
C PRO A 42 3.74 -3.96 15.72
N GLY A 43 4.11 -3.89 14.45
CA GLY A 43 3.38 -4.59 13.38
C GLY A 43 2.02 -4.01 12.99
N ILE A 44 1.67 -2.77 13.39
CA ILE A 44 0.39 -2.11 13.06
C ILE A 44 0.44 -1.22 11.80
N GLY A 45 1.55 -1.25 11.04
CA GLY A 45 1.66 -0.51 9.77
C GLY A 45 2.20 0.92 9.86
N LYS A 46 2.88 1.32 10.95
CA LYS A 46 3.44 2.68 11.11
C LYS A 46 4.32 3.14 9.93
N THR A 47 5.20 2.27 9.44
CA THR A 47 6.07 2.57 8.30
C THR A 47 5.30 2.60 6.98
N ALA A 48 4.38 1.65 6.78
CA ALA A 48 3.58 1.55 5.56
C ALA A 48 2.73 2.80 5.29
N ILE A 49 2.14 3.41 6.33
CA ILE A 49 1.36 4.65 6.13
C ILE A 49 2.23 5.83 5.69
N MET A 50 3.53 5.86 6.01
CA MET A 50 4.43 6.92 5.57
C MET A 50 4.70 6.83 4.07
N GLU A 51 4.94 5.63 3.56
CA GLU A 51 5.09 5.38 2.12
C GLU A 51 3.82 5.75 1.36
N GLN A 52 2.66 5.34 1.88
CA GLN A 52 1.37 5.70 1.28
C GLN A 52 1.12 7.21 1.26
N ILE A 53 1.45 7.94 2.33
CA ILE A 53 1.31 9.40 2.37
C ILE A 53 2.23 10.05 1.34
N ALA A 54 3.48 9.58 1.23
CA ALA A 54 4.45 10.10 0.27
C ALA A 54 3.98 9.89 -1.18
N GLN A 55 3.40 8.75 -1.48
CA GLN A 55 2.80 8.45 -2.79
C GLN A 55 1.57 9.33 -3.07
N GLU A 56 0.64 9.45 -2.10
CA GLU A 56 -0.59 10.23 -2.26
C GLU A 56 -0.36 11.75 -2.40
N LEU A 57 0.68 12.27 -1.75
CA LEU A 57 1.06 13.69 -1.82
C LEU A 57 2.12 13.96 -2.91
N GLU A 58 2.57 12.91 -3.59
CA GLU A 58 3.63 12.97 -4.61
C GLU A 58 4.91 13.64 -4.12
N VAL A 59 5.31 13.40 -2.87
CA VAL A 59 6.51 13.95 -2.23
C VAL A 59 7.64 12.90 -2.12
N GLY A 60 8.87 13.34 -1.82
CA GLY A 60 9.99 12.45 -1.58
C GLY A 60 9.83 11.66 -0.28
N PHE A 61 10.45 10.48 -0.21
CA PHE A 61 10.44 9.64 0.98
C PHE A 61 11.84 9.08 1.26
N VAL A 62 12.30 9.26 2.49
CA VAL A 62 13.55 8.69 3.00
C VAL A 62 13.26 8.08 4.38
N SER A 63 13.62 6.81 4.57
CA SER A 63 13.36 6.06 5.79
C SER A 63 14.64 5.49 6.39
N TYR A 64 14.80 5.63 7.70
CA TYR A 64 15.89 5.06 8.47
C TYR A 64 15.40 4.40 9.76
N SER A 65 15.92 3.18 10.05
CA SER A 65 15.82 2.59 11.40
C SER A 65 16.98 3.09 12.26
N MET A 66 16.65 3.73 13.37
CA MET A 66 17.65 4.38 14.24
C MET A 66 18.39 3.40 15.14
N THR A 67 17.94 2.16 15.29
CA THR A 67 18.58 1.13 16.13
C THR A 67 19.96 0.72 15.64
N HIS A 68 20.22 0.82 14.34
CA HIS A 68 21.47 0.44 13.72
C HIS A 68 22.49 1.60 13.62
N HIS A 69 22.07 2.82 13.97
CA HIS A 69 22.94 3.99 13.86
C HIS A 69 23.78 4.22 15.12
N THR A 70 25.08 4.40 14.89
CA THR A 70 26.01 4.89 15.91
C THR A 70 25.99 6.43 15.93
N ARG A 71 26.55 7.02 17.00
CA ARG A 71 26.71 8.47 17.04
C ARG A 71 27.49 9.02 15.84
N GLN A 72 28.46 8.27 15.33
CA GLN A 72 29.29 8.67 14.20
C GLN A 72 28.55 8.64 12.87
N SER A 73 27.72 7.63 12.64
CA SER A 73 26.91 7.56 11.40
C SER A 73 25.79 8.60 11.38
N ALA A 74 25.17 8.86 12.55
CA ALA A 74 24.08 9.83 12.65
C ALA A 74 24.56 11.30 12.58
N LEU A 75 25.71 11.64 13.22
CA LEU A 75 26.23 13.00 13.28
C LEU A 75 27.26 13.33 12.21
N GLY A 76 27.83 12.33 11.55
CA GLY A 76 29.01 12.44 10.70
C GLY A 76 30.32 12.24 11.46
N LEU A 77 31.41 12.14 10.72
CA LEU A 77 32.76 11.95 11.29
C LEU A 77 33.42 13.31 11.58
N PRO A 78 34.04 13.48 12.74
CA PRO A 78 34.82 14.69 13.00
C PRO A 78 36.07 14.73 12.13
N PHE A 79 36.36 15.89 11.56
CA PHE A 79 37.62 16.17 10.83
C PHE A 79 38.16 17.53 11.23
N ILE A 80 39.44 17.74 11.02
CA ILE A 80 40.12 19.00 11.33
C ILE A 80 40.14 19.85 10.06
N ALA A 81 39.53 21.02 10.11
CA ALA A 81 39.56 22.04 9.08
C ALA A 81 40.42 23.23 9.54
N THR A 82 41.25 23.79 8.66
CA THR A 82 41.94 25.04 8.93
C THR A 82 41.08 26.22 8.52
N LYS A 83 40.82 27.15 9.44
CA LYS A 83 40.06 28.39 9.18
C LYS A 83 40.80 29.60 9.64
N THR A 84 40.66 30.69 8.90
CA THR A 84 41.26 31.97 9.20
C THR A 84 40.23 32.92 9.79
N TYR A 85 40.46 33.38 11.01
CA TYR A 85 39.65 34.40 11.70
C TYR A 85 40.59 35.58 12.04
N ASP A 86 40.21 36.80 11.66
CA ASP A 86 40.99 38.01 11.87
C ASP A 86 42.46 37.90 11.41
N GLY A 87 42.72 37.16 10.31
CA GLY A 87 44.05 36.97 9.78
C GLY A 87 44.89 35.90 10.48
N VAL A 88 44.38 35.20 11.46
CA VAL A 88 45.05 34.12 12.19
C VAL A 88 44.43 32.78 11.81
N GLU A 89 45.28 31.80 11.50
CA GLU A 89 44.86 30.43 11.19
C GLU A 89 44.58 29.64 12.48
N TYR A 90 43.41 28.99 12.49
CA TYR A 90 42.98 28.09 13.57
C TYR A 90 42.64 26.72 13.02
N GLN A 91 42.97 25.69 13.75
CA GLN A 91 42.46 24.35 13.50
C GLN A 91 41.09 24.19 14.21
N VAL A 92 40.05 23.93 13.42
CA VAL A 92 38.67 23.81 13.92
C VAL A 92 38.19 22.40 13.67
N SER A 93 37.56 21.77 14.69
CA SER A 93 36.89 20.49 14.49
C SER A 93 35.54 20.71 13.82
N GLU A 94 35.33 20.07 12.70
CA GLU A 94 34.06 20.05 11.96
C GLU A 94 33.57 18.61 11.77
N TYR A 95 32.31 18.45 11.41
CA TYR A 95 31.73 17.14 11.12
C TYR A 95 31.41 17.06 9.62
N THR A 96 31.63 15.89 9.03
CA THR A 96 31.13 15.57 7.69
C THR A 96 29.58 15.55 7.73
N MET A 97 28.95 15.68 6.56
CA MET A 97 27.50 15.48 6.48
C MET A 97 27.13 14.07 6.93
N SER A 98 26.08 13.94 7.73
CA SER A 98 25.55 12.63 8.11
C SER A 98 24.90 11.93 6.93
N GLU A 99 24.94 10.60 6.93
CA GLU A 99 24.28 9.77 5.93
C GLU A 99 22.78 10.08 5.82
N ILE A 100 22.10 10.29 6.96
CA ILE A 100 20.68 10.61 7.02
C ILE A 100 20.34 11.89 6.23
N ILE A 101 21.15 12.95 6.38
CA ILE A 101 20.94 14.20 5.63
C ILE A 101 21.37 14.05 4.18
N ALA A 102 22.47 13.35 3.91
CA ALA A 102 22.94 13.11 2.55
C ALA A 102 21.89 12.39 1.69
N SER A 103 21.24 11.37 2.24
CA SER A 103 20.17 10.63 1.53
C SER A 103 18.94 11.48 1.21
N VAL A 104 18.65 12.51 2.00
CA VAL A 104 17.61 13.49 1.65
C VAL A 104 18.01 14.26 0.39
N TYR A 105 19.25 14.73 0.30
CA TYR A 105 19.74 15.42 -0.90
C TYR A 105 19.78 14.50 -2.12
N GLU A 106 20.24 13.25 -1.95
CA GLU A 106 20.24 12.23 -3.00
C GLU A 106 18.84 11.94 -3.53
N ALA A 107 17.86 11.81 -2.63
CA ALA A 107 16.46 11.64 -3.02
C ALA A 107 15.91 12.85 -3.78
N MET A 108 16.27 14.07 -3.38
CA MET A 108 15.89 15.29 -4.11
C MET A 108 16.51 15.35 -5.51
N GLU A 109 17.76 14.95 -5.66
CA GLU A 109 18.44 14.92 -6.97
C GLU A 109 17.86 13.84 -7.88
N ALA A 110 17.60 12.65 -7.33
CA ALA A 110 17.08 11.52 -8.09
C ALA A 110 15.64 11.73 -8.59
N THR A 111 14.79 12.37 -7.75
CA THR A 111 13.36 12.50 -8.03
C THR A 111 12.94 13.87 -8.54
N GLY A 112 13.78 14.89 -8.38
CA GLY A 112 13.45 16.30 -8.64
C GLY A 112 12.47 16.91 -7.64
N ARG A 113 12.03 16.16 -6.63
CA ARG A 113 11.05 16.58 -5.62
C ARG A 113 11.74 17.34 -4.50
N ARG A 114 11.28 18.56 -4.24
CA ARG A 114 11.85 19.42 -3.18
C ARG A 114 11.18 19.25 -1.83
N GLU A 115 9.99 18.65 -1.79
CA GLU A 115 9.23 18.37 -0.56
C GLU A 115 9.21 16.88 -0.29
N GLY A 116 9.26 16.49 1.01
CA GLY A 116 9.38 15.08 1.36
C GLY A 116 9.19 14.78 2.84
N ILE A 117 9.24 13.48 3.14
CA ILE A 117 9.23 12.92 4.49
C ILE A 117 10.59 12.30 4.78
N LEU A 118 11.20 12.73 5.88
CA LEU A 118 12.30 12.01 6.52
C LEU A 118 11.69 11.21 7.68
N PHE A 119 11.58 9.91 7.50
CA PHE A 119 11.03 8.99 8.49
C PHE A 119 12.15 8.30 9.29
N LEU A 120 12.12 8.47 10.62
CA LEU A 120 13.08 7.87 11.54
C LEU A 120 12.36 6.87 12.44
N ASP A 121 12.50 5.59 12.13
CA ASP A 121 11.85 4.53 12.90
C ASP A 121 12.67 4.15 14.16
N GLU A 122 11.97 3.65 15.18
CA GLU A 122 12.54 3.18 16.45
C GLU A 122 13.39 4.22 17.17
N ILE A 123 13.02 5.51 17.09
CA ILE A 123 13.83 6.60 17.64
C ILE A 123 13.97 6.56 19.16
N ASN A 124 13.04 5.94 19.85
CA ASN A 124 13.09 5.75 21.30
C ASN A 124 13.89 4.51 21.75
N CYS A 125 14.46 3.78 20.80
CA CYS A 125 15.35 2.63 21.06
C CYS A 125 16.82 2.95 20.79
N VAL A 126 17.16 4.20 20.50
CA VAL A 126 18.55 4.62 20.28
C VAL A 126 19.38 4.51 21.55
N SER A 127 20.69 4.30 21.39
CA SER A 127 21.60 4.22 22.52
C SER A 127 21.60 5.51 23.37
N GLU A 128 21.83 5.39 24.68
CA GLU A 128 21.89 6.53 25.60
C GLU A 128 22.89 7.61 25.14
N THR A 129 23.97 7.22 24.45
CA THR A 129 24.97 8.14 23.91
C THR A 129 24.51 8.93 22.71
N LEU A 130 23.54 8.40 21.95
CA LEU A 130 22.95 9.04 20.77
C LEU A 130 21.70 9.87 21.11
N THR A 131 20.96 9.48 22.15
CA THR A 131 19.70 10.12 22.54
C THR A 131 19.78 11.66 22.62
N PRO A 132 20.78 12.30 23.30
CA PRO A 132 20.85 13.77 23.36
C PRO A 132 21.00 14.43 21.99
N ALA A 133 21.75 13.79 21.09
CA ALA A 133 21.93 14.31 19.73
C ALA A 133 20.65 14.20 18.88
N MET A 134 19.93 13.10 19.08
CA MET A 134 18.64 12.90 18.39
C MET A 134 17.58 13.87 18.89
N LEU A 135 17.50 14.14 20.19
CA LEU A 135 16.61 15.14 20.75
C LEU A 135 16.91 16.55 20.21
N GLN A 136 18.20 16.89 20.11
CA GLN A 136 18.63 18.14 19.48
C GLN A 136 18.24 18.19 18.01
N PHE A 137 18.42 17.08 17.27
CA PHE A 137 18.01 16.98 15.86
C PHE A 137 16.50 17.16 15.71
N LEU A 138 15.68 16.50 16.52
CA LEU A 138 14.23 16.67 16.49
C LEU A 138 13.79 18.11 16.72
N GLN A 139 14.52 18.84 17.56
CA GLN A 139 14.22 20.22 17.88
C GLN A 139 14.62 21.20 16.77
N TYR A 140 15.82 21.01 16.19
CA TYR A 140 16.42 22.00 15.27
C TYR A 140 16.54 21.48 13.83
N LYS A 141 16.27 20.20 13.59
CA LYS A 141 16.45 19.53 12.28
C LYS A 141 17.89 19.65 11.74
N ILE A 142 18.87 19.68 12.62
CA ILE A 142 20.28 19.89 12.31
C ILE A 142 21.13 18.81 12.96
N PHE A 143 22.01 18.19 12.17
CA PHE A 143 23.13 17.41 12.66
C PHE A 143 24.44 18.15 12.41
N GLY A 144 25.16 18.49 13.46
CA GLY A 144 26.40 19.28 13.38
C GLY A 144 26.15 20.66 12.76
N ARG A 145 26.56 20.82 11.49
CA ARG A 145 26.38 22.06 10.69
C ARG A 145 25.38 21.89 9.55
N HIS A 146 24.89 20.68 9.35
CA HIS A 146 24.05 20.32 8.23
C HIS A 146 22.59 20.25 8.68
N ALA A 147 21.75 21.02 8.01
CA ALA A 147 20.31 21.03 8.23
C ALA A 147 19.60 20.11 7.24
N VAL A 148 18.47 19.54 7.67
CA VAL A 148 17.51 18.94 6.75
C VAL A 148 17.01 20.04 5.82
N PRO A 149 16.94 19.84 4.49
CA PRO A 149 16.44 20.84 3.55
C PRO A 149 15.02 21.31 3.90
N ASP A 150 14.75 22.59 3.66
CA ASP A 150 13.42 23.15 3.79
C ASP A 150 12.45 22.37 2.89
N GLY A 151 11.23 22.12 3.42
CA GLY A 151 10.23 21.29 2.73
C GLY A 151 10.29 19.81 3.09
N TRP A 152 11.31 19.37 3.87
CA TRP A 152 11.34 18.01 4.39
C TRP A 152 10.85 17.96 5.84
N ILE A 153 9.81 17.16 6.05
CA ILE A 153 9.16 17.02 7.36
C ILE A 153 9.72 15.78 8.05
N VAL A 154 10.12 15.95 9.30
CA VAL A 154 10.60 14.83 10.12
C VAL A 154 9.40 14.17 10.78
N VAL A 155 9.23 12.88 10.48
CA VAL A 155 8.27 11.98 11.14
C VAL A 155 9.07 10.87 11.82
N THR A 156 8.73 10.57 13.05
CA THR A 156 9.42 9.53 13.82
C THR A 156 8.43 8.50 14.31
N ALA A 157 8.89 7.29 14.56
CA ALA A 157 8.08 6.24 15.16
C ALA A 157 8.83 5.56 16.32
N GLY A 158 8.06 4.94 17.19
CA GLY A 158 8.58 4.15 18.29
C GLY A 158 7.53 3.21 18.85
N ASN A 159 7.98 2.20 19.58
CA ASN A 159 7.11 1.28 20.31
C ASN A 159 7.07 1.68 21.78
N PRO A 160 5.93 1.52 22.47
CA PRO A 160 5.86 1.67 23.91
C PRO A 160 6.81 0.68 24.64
N PRO A 161 7.32 1.04 25.83
CA PRO A 161 8.27 0.20 26.59
C PRO A 161 7.74 -1.20 26.95
N GLU A 162 6.43 -1.39 27.00
CA GLU A 162 5.79 -2.68 27.23
C GLU A 162 6.04 -3.71 26.12
N TYR A 163 6.27 -3.24 24.88
CA TYR A 163 6.57 -4.09 23.74
C TYR A 163 8.07 -4.20 23.42
N ASN A 164 8.87 -3.25 23.88
CA ASN A 164 10.30 -3.25 23.62
C ASN A 164 11.09 -2.76 24.86
N ARG A 165 11.83 -3.67 25.47
CA ARG A 165 12.62 -3.39 26.68
C ARG A 165 13.75 -2.36 26.50
N THR A 166 14.15 -2.11 25.25
CA THR A 166 15.15 -1.09 24.92
C THR A 166 14.53 0.28 24.67
N ALA A 167 13.21 0.35 24.60
CA ALA A 167 12.50 1.61 24.40
C ALA A 167 12.55 2.45 25.68
N HIS A 168 12.94 3.72 25.54
CA HIS A 168 12.95 4.70 26.60
C HIS A 168 11.75 5.64 26.46
N ASP A 169 11.20 6.04 27.59
CA ASP A 169 10.18 7.08 27.62
C ASP A 169 10.83 8.46 27.57
N PHE A 170 10.21 9.41 26.87
CA PHE A 170 10.73 10.76 26.78
C PHE A 170 10.21 11.61 27.94
N ASP A 171 11.01 12.57 28.35
CA ASP A 171 10.61 13.55 29.36
C ASP A 171 9.56 14.54 28.80
N ILE A 172 8.89 15.26 29.70
CA ILE A 172 7.85 16.23 29.36
C ILE A 172 8.38 17.32 28.41
N ALA A 173 9.64 17.74 28.59
CA ALA A 173 10.24 18.79 27.76
C ALA A 173 10.47 18.32 26.33
N THR A 174 10.75 17.03 26.11
CA THR A 174 10.84 16.41 24.80
C THR A 174 9.45 16.26 24.17
N TRP A 175 8.48 15.76 24.94
CA TRP A 175 7.10 15.61 24.44
C TRP A 175 6.50 16.95 24.01
N ASP A 176 6.77 18.05 24.72
CA ASP A 176 6.27 19.39 24.35
C ASP A 176 6.78 19.88 22.99
N ARG A 177 7.86 19.32 22.48
CA ARG A 177 8.46 19.66 21.18
C ARG A 177 7.98 18.79 20.02
N LEU A 178 7.29 17.71 20.31
CA LEU A 178 6.80 16.75 19.33
C LEU A 178 5.28 16.85 19.15
N LYS A 179 4.80 16.41 18.01
CA LYS A 179 3.39 16.13 17.78
C LYS A 179 3.16 14.64 18.01
N ARG A 180 2.78 14.27 19.24
CA ARG A 180 2.55 12.88 19.65
C ARG A 180 1.24 12.36 19.05
N ILE A 181 1.29 11.22 18.40
CA ILE A 181 0.16 10.47 17.85
C ILE A 181 0.26 9.04 18.39
N GLU A 182 -0.70 8.65 19.23
CA GLU A 182 -0.79 7.28 19.74
C GLU A 182 -1.70 6.44 18.85
N VAL A 183 -1.18 5.28 18.42
CA VAL A 183 -1.86 4.39 17.48
C VAL A 183 -2.08 3.04 18.13
N GLU A 184 -3.33 2.58 18.08
CA GLU A 184 -3.77 1.28 18.58
C GLU A 184 -4.19 0.37 17.43
N PRO A 185 -4.01 -0.96 17.56
CA PRO A 185 -4.52 -1.92 16.61
C PRO A 185 -6.05 -1.82 16.48
N ASP A 186 -6.55 -1.81 15.25
CA ASP A 186 -7.97 -1.76 14.94
C ASP A 186 -8.24 -2.75 13.80
N TYR A 187 -9.02 -3.81 14.10
CA TYR A 187 -9.31 -4.85 13.13
C TYR A 187 -10.12 -4.34 11.94
N ASP A 188 -11.16 -3.55 12.17
CA ASP A 188 -12.03 -3.10 11.09
C ASP A 188 -11.27 -2.21 10.09
N VAL A 189 -10.37 -1.35 10.57
CA VAL A 189 -9.49 -0.54 9.72
C VAL A 189 -8.45 -1.41 9.00
N TRP A 190 -7.88 -2.41 9.67
CA TRP A 190 -6.96 -3.33 9.03
C TRP A 190 -7.67 -4.19 7.98
N ARG A 191 -8.90 -4.65 8.23
CA ARG A 191 -9.70 -5.43 7.30
C ARG A 191 -9.92 -4.72 5.96
N GLU A 192 -10.25 -3.42 6.01
CA GLU A 192 -10.38 -2.63 4.78
C GLU A 192 -9.05 -2.52 4.01
N PHE A 193 -7.95 -2.32 4.75
CA PHE A 193 -6.62 -2.37 4.15
C PHE A 193 -6.35 -3.76 3.57
N ALA A 194 -6.63 -4.84 4.31
CA ALA A 194 -6.38 -6.21 3.91
C ALA A 194 -7.11 -6.58 2.61
N VAL A 195 -8.37 -6.17 2.45
CA VAL A 195 -9.13 -6.34 1.19
C VAL A 195 -8.46 -5.55 0.06
N SER A 196 -8.09 -4.30 0.30
CA SER A 196 -7.49 -3.45 -0.73
C SER A 196 -6.05 -3.85 -1.09
N ALA A 197 -5.31 -4.45 -0.15
CA ALA A 197 -3.96 -4.99 -0.32
C ALA A 197 -3.96 -6.48 -0.72
N GLU A 198 -5.17 -7.05 -0.90
CA GLU A 198 -5.36 -8.43 -1.35
C GLU A 198 -4.73 -9.46 -0.42
N VAL A 199 -4.82 -9.24 0.88
CA VAL A 199 -4.47 -10.27 1.87
C VAL A 199 -5.26 -11.55 1.55
N HIS A 200 -4.63 -12.71 1.72
CA HIS A 200 -5.23 -13.99 1.35
C HIS A 200 -6.61 -14.17 1.99
N PRO A 201 -7.66 -14.55 1.24
CA PRO A 201 -9.04 -14.56 1.73
C PRO A 201 -9.25 -15.47 2.94
N ALA A 202 -8.51 -16.58 3.07
CA ALA A 202 -8.56 -17.42 4.28
C ALA A 202 -8.14 -16.67 5.55
N VAL A 203 -7.20 -15.72 5.45
CA VAL A 203 -6.79 -14.89 6.59
C VAL A 203 -7.89 -13.91 6.97
N ILE A 204 -8.46 -13.21 5.98
CA ILE A 204 -9.52 -12.24 6.19
C ILE A 204 -10.75 -12.92 6.80
N THR A 205 -11.24 -13.99 6.20
CA THR A 205 -12.44 -14.71 6.65
C THR A 205 -12.27 -15.39 8.00
N TYR A 206 -11.07 -15.92 8.29
CA TYR A 206 -10.76 -16.43 9.62
C TYR A 206 -10.88 -15.34 10.69
N LEU A 207 -10.30 -14.18 10.42
CA LEU A 207 -10.32 -13.06 11.34
C LEU A 207 -11.69 -12.36 11.42
N ASP A 208 -12.53 -12.47 10.40
CA ASP A 208 -13.94 -12.06 10.46
C ASP A 208 -14.72 -12.91 11.48
N ILE A 209 -14.39 -14.20 11.59
CA ILE A 209 -14.97 -15.13 12.55
C ILE A 209 -14.36 -14.96 13.94
N GLU A 210 -13.02 -14.88 14.01
CA GLU A 210 -12.24 -14.87 15.24
C GLU A 210 -11.48 -13.54 15.42
N ARG A 211 -12.18 -12.42 15.52
CA ARG A 211 -11.61 -11.05 15.57
C ARG A 211 -10.57 -10.85 16.67
N SER A 212 -10.72 -11.55 17.82
CA SER A 212 -9.77 -11.49 18.93
C SER A 212 -8.38 -12.03 18.57
N HIS A 213 -8.26 -12.83 17.50
CA HIS A 213 -7.01 -13.37 17.03
C HIS A 213 -6.22 -12.42 16.12
N PHE A 214 -6.76 -11.26 15.79
CA PHE A 214 -6.09 -10.27 14.96
C PHE A 214 -4.81 -9.72 15.58
N TYR A 215 -4.90 -9.35 16.86
CA TYR A 215 -3.79 -8.77 17.61
C TYR A 215 -3.82 -9.25 19.07
N ALA A 216 -2.81 -10.01 19.46
CA ALA A 216 -2.66 -10.51 20.81
C ALA A 216 -1.19 -10.49 21.19
N VAL A 217 -0.86 -10.02 22.40
CA VAL A 217 0.49 -10.07 22.98
C VAL A 217 0.35 -10.53 24.42
N GLU A 218 0.87 -11.71 24.71
CA GLU A 218 0.79 -12.34 26.03
C GLU A 218 2.18 -12.69 26.54
N ALA A 219 2.45 -12.36 27.79
CA ALA A 219 3.67 -12.82 28.47
C ALA A 219 3.43 -14.23 29.00
N THR A 220 4.20 -15.21 28.53
CA THR A 220 4.16 -16.59 29.00
C THR A 220 5.43 -16.95 29.77
N PRO A 221 5.42 -18.01 30.59
CA PRO A 221 6.64 -18.47 31.30
C PRO A 221 7.79 -18.83 30.36
N ASP A 222 7.48 -19.28 29.14
CA ASP A 222 8.44 -19.72 28.13
C ASP A 222 8.88 -18.60 27.17
N GLY A 223 8.33 -17.38 27.33
CA GLY A 223 8.62 -16.22 26.49
C GLY A 223 7.37 -15.38 26.20
N ALA A 224 7.40 -14.59 25.14
CA ALA A 224 6.25 -13.85 24.66
C ALA A 224 5.54 -14.65 23.57
N SER A 225 4.24 -14.86 23.75
CA SER A 225 3.33 -15.33 22.69
C SER A 225 2.66 -14.12 22.07
N PHE A 226 2.71 -14.00 20.75
CA PHE A 226 2.15 -12.82 20.09
C PHE A 226 1.64 -13.09 18.67
N VAL A 227 0.64 -12.31 18.31
CA VAL A 227 0.09 -12.22 16.96
C VAL A 227 -0.03 -10.73 16.61
N THR A 228 0.37 -10.36 15.41
CA THR A 228 0.32 -8.97 14.94
C THR A 228 -0.27 -8.89 13.54
N ALA A 229 -0.73 -7.71 13.14
CA ALA A 229 -1.21 -7.47 11.78
C ALA A 229 -0.13 -7.79 10.72
N ARG A 230 1.15 -7.48 10.99
CA ARG A 230 2.29 -7.85 10.12
C ARG A 230 2.42 -9.38 10.00
N GLY A 231 2.27 -10.12 11.09
CA GLY A 231 2.34 -11.58 11.05
C GLY A 231 1.29 -12.19 10.13
N TRP A 232 0.07 -11.66 10.15
CA TRP A 232 -0.98 -12.08 9.23
C TRP A 232 -0.71 -11.70 7.77
N ASP A 233 -0.18 -10.51 7.53
CA ASP A 233 0.17 -10.05 6.18
C ASP A 233 1.31 -10.88 5.58
N ASP A 234 2.39 -11.09 6.34
CA ASP A 234 3.53 -11.93 5.93
C ASP A 234 3.10 -13.39 5.70
N LEU A 235 2.24 -13.95 6.56
CA LEU A 235 1.66 -15.28 6.37
C LEU A 235 0.83 -15.36 5.09
N SER A 236 0.00 -14.35 4.84
CA SER A 236 -0.80 -14.26 3.62
C SER A 236 0.07 -14.32 2.36
N ALA A 237 1.14 -13.52 2.32
CA ALA A 237 2.07 -13.51 1.21
C ALA A 237 2.72 -14.89 1.01
N MET A 238 3.08 -15.57 2.10
CA MET A 238 3.67 -16.89 2.04
C MET A 238 2.67 -17.97 1.61
N ILE A 239 1.43 -17.91 2.08
CA ILE A 239 0.36 -18.84 1.63
C ILE A 239 0.21 -18.77 0.11
N LYS A 240 0.10 -17.57 -0.47
CA LYS A 240 -0.01 -17.37 -1.92
C LYS A 240 1.15 -17.99 -2.69
N LEU A 241 2.38 -17.84 -2.18
CA LEU A 241 3.56 -18.45 -2.79
C LEU A 241 3.56 -19.98 -2.68
N TYR A 242 3.12 -20.52 -1.54
CA TYR A 242 2.99 -21.95 -1.33
C TYR A 242 1.94 -22.57 -2.27
N GLU A 243 0.78 -21.94 -2.40
CA GLU A 243 -0.27 -22.34 -3.34
C GLU A 243 0.23 -22.33 -4.79
N ALA A 244 0.93 -21.26 -5.20
CA ALA A 244 1.48 -21.13 -6.54
C ALA A 244 2.53 -22.20 -6.88
N GLN A 245 3.24 -22.73 -5.85
CA GLN A 245 4.23 -23.82 -5.99
C GLN A 245 3.68 -25.21 -5.66
N GLY A 246 2.39 -25.32 -5.30
CA GLY A 246 1.77 -26.58 -4.87
C GLY A 246 2.35 -27.14 -3.57
N LEU A 247 2.87 -26.28 -2.68
CA LEU A 247 3.39 -26.64 -1.37
C LEU A 247 2.26 -26.69 -0.34
N THR A 248 2.44 -27.52 0.69
CA THR A 248 1.43 -27.67 1.75
C THR A 248 1.57 -26.53 2.78
N VAL A 249 0.46 -25.86 3.06
CA VAL A 249 0.34 -24.92 4.17
C VAL A 249 -0.11 -25.71 5.40
N ASP A 250 0.74 -25.81 6.40
CA ASP A 250 0.51 -26.57 7.63
C ASP A 250 0.69 -25.72 8.90
N GLU A 251 0.41 -26.29 10.07
CA GLU A 251 0.57 -25.66 11.36
C GLU A 251 2.00 -25.13 11.58
N LEU A 252 3.03 -25.87 11.11
CA LEU A 252 4.44 -25.50 11.28
C LEU A 252 4.80 -24.23 10.48
N LEU A 253 4.21 -24.05 9.30
CA LEU A 253 4.36 -22.81 8.54
C LEU A 253 3.68 -21.66 9.28
N VAL A 254 2.44 -21.86 9.73
CA VAL A 254 1.66 -20.82 10.39
C VAL A 254 2.34 -20.32 11.67
N GLU A 255 2.88 -21.22 12.49
CA GLU A 255 3.59 -20.87 13.74
C GLU A 255 4.80 -19.95 13.53
N GLN A 256 5.41 -19.94 12.34
CA GLN A 256 6.54 -19.07 12.03
C GLN A 256 6.14 -17.60 11.96
N TYR A 257 4.88 -17.30 11.66
CA TYR A 257 4.32 -15.94 11.48
C TYR A 257 3.37 -15.57 12.61
N VAL A 258 2.55 -16.51 13.03
CA VAL A 258 1.60 -16.39 14.14
C VAL A 258 2.21 -17.09 15.35
N GLN A 259 2.97 -16.33 16.15
CA GLN A 259 3.74 -16.89 17.28
C GLN A 259 2.85 -17.10 18.53
N ASN A 260 1.69 -17.69 18.30
CA ASN A 260 0.76 -18.19 19.31
C ASN A 260 0.25 -19.57 18.82
N GLY A 261 0.74 -20.64 19.44
CA GLY A 261 0.50 -22.01 18.97
C GLY A 261 -0.98 -22.41 18.95
N GLU A 262 -1.82 -21.86 19.85
CA GLU A 262 -3.26 -22.14 19.82
C GLU A 262 -3.92 -21.50 18.61
N ILE A 263 -3.62 -20.23 18.35
CA ILE A 263 -4.15 -19.48 17.21
C ILE A 263 -3.62 -20.09 15.90
N ALA A 264 -2.33 -20.42 15.83
CA ALA A 264 -1.72 -21.04 14.66
C ALA A 264 -2.38 -22.36 14.29
N LYS A 265 -2.63 -23.22 15.28
CA LYS A 265 -3.34 -24.48 15.09
C LYS A 265 -4.77 -24.29 14.62
N ARG A 266 -5.52 -23.35 15.22
CA ARG A 266 -6.91 -23.06 14.81
C ARG A 266 -6.95 -22.53 13.38
N PHE A 267 -6.03 -21.64 13.02
CA PHE A 267 -5.95 -21.14 11.65
C PHE A 267 -5.60 -22.24 10.65
N ALA A 268 -4.62 -23.12 10.94
CA ALA A 268 -4.27 -24.22 10.06
C ALA A 268 -5.45 -25.16 9.81
N MET A 269 -6.22 -25.50 10.86
CA MET A 269 -7.44 -26.29 10.71
C MET A 269 -8.50 -25.58 9.86
N TYR A 270 -8.66 -24.28 10.04
CA TYR A 270 -9.57 -23.47 9.23
C TYR A 270 -9.13 -23.42 7.77
N TYR A 271 -7.84 -23.27 7.51
CA TYR A 271 -7.29 -23.22 6.16
C TYR A 271 -7.51 -24.53 5.38
N ASP A 272 -7.39 -25.68 6.04
CA ASP A 272 -7.74 -26.98 5.44
C ASP A 272 -9.20 -27.05 5.00
N LEU A 273 -10.11 -26.54 5.84
CA LEU A 273 -11.55 -26.45 5.51
C LEU A 273 -11.79 -25.45 4.37
N PHE A 274 -11.16 -24.30 4.41
CA PHE A 274 -11.25 -23.26 3.39
C PHE A 274 -10.85 -23.78 2.00
N THR A 275 -9.72 -24.49 1.93
CA THR A 275 -9.25 -25.13 0.68
C THR A 275 -10.23 -26.18 0.16
N LYS A 276 -10.84 -26.95 1.06
CA LYS A 276 -11.88 -27.90 0.70
C LYS A 276 -13.13 -27.20 0.13
N TYR A 277 -13.56 -26.09 0.74
CA TYR A 277 -14.70 -25.31 0.24
C TYR A 277 -14.44 -24.74 -1.14
N ARG A 278 -13.23 -24.27 -1.42
CA ARG A 278 -12.82 -23.79 -2.75
C ARG A 278 -13.07 -24.85 -3.82
N SER A 279 -12.68 -26.12 -3.54
CA SER A 279 -12.93 -27.25 -4.43
C SER A 279 -14.42 -27.61 -4.53
N ASP A 280 -15.11 -27.64 -3.39
CA ASP A 280 -16.47 -28.10 -3.30
C ASP A 280 -17.49 -27.14 -3.96
N TYR A 281 -17.24 -25.82 -3.88
CA TYR A 281 -18.11 -24.76 -4.42
C TYR A 281 -17.75 -24.32 -5.83
N GLN A 282 -16.65 -24.84 -6.42
CA GLN A 282 -16.28 -24.62 -7.81
C GLN A 282 -16.44 -23.12 -8.21
N ILE A 283 -15.74 -22.23 -7.53
CA ILE A 283 -15.90 -20.78 -7.61
C ILE A 283 -15.86 -20.27 -9.07
N ASP A 284 -15.00 -20.85 -9.91
CA ASP A 284 -14.90 -20.48 -11.33
C ASP A 284 -16.24 -20.63 -12.06
N ARG A 285 -17.07 -21.64 -11.70
CA ARG A 285 -18.40 -21.84 -12.29
C ARG A 285 -19.43 -20.84 -11.78
N ILE A 286 -19.21 -20.23 -10.65
CA ILE A 286 -20.04 -19.11 -10.18
C ILE A 286 -19.74 -17.86 -11.02
N LEU A 287 -18.47 -17.59 -11.27
CA LEU A 287 -18.04 -16.43 -12.07
C LEU A 287 -18.47 -16.56 -13.53
N ASP A 288 -18.34 -17.75 -14.13
CA ASP A 288 -18.72 -17.97 -15.54
C ASP A 288 -20.25 -18.18 -15.74
N GLY A 289 -21.03 -18.17 -14.67
CA GLY A 289 -22.48 -18.32 -14.70
C GLY A 289 -22.96 -19.76 -14.99
N SER A 290 -22.08 -20.76 -14.92
CA SER A 290 -22.41 -22.18 -15.14
C SER A 290 -22.69 -22.95 -13.83
N ALA A 291 -22.79 -22.24 -12.69
CA ALA A 291 -23.17 -22.84 -11.42
C ALA A 291 -24.60 -23.41 -11.49
N ASP A 292 -24.82 -24.61 -10.94
CA ASP A 292 -26.16 -25.19 -10.90
C ASP A 292 -26.95 -24.76 -9.63
N ALA A 293 -28.26 -24.86 -9.69
CA ALA A 293 -29.14 -24.47 -8.57
C ALA A 293 -28.85 -25.29 -7.28
N GLY A 294 -28.33 -26.50 -7.40
CA GLY A 294 -27.95 -27.32 -6.24
C GLY A 294 -26.77 -26.71 -5.45
N LEU A 295 -25.91 -25.93 -6.12
CA LEU A 295 -24.81 -25.22 -5.48
C LEU A 295 -25.33 -24.05 -4.65
N ALA A 296 -26.29 -23.28 -5.14
CA ALA A 296 -26.93 -22.19 -4.40
C ALA A 296 -27.71 -22.72 -3.18
N GLU A 297 -28.48 -23.83 -3.37
CA GLU A 297 -29.19 -24.48 -2.25
C GLU A 297 -28.22 -24.98 -1.18
N ARG A 298 -27.08 -25.56 -1.58
CA ARG A 298 -26.05 -26.00 -0.65
C ARG A 298 -25.45 -24.83 0.13
N ALA A 299 -25.15 -23.73 -0.54
CA ALA A 299 -24.61 -22.53 0.08
C ALA A 299 -25.62 -21.94 1.09
N ALA A 300 -26.90 -21.88 0.74
CA ALA A 300 -27.97 -21.40 1.61
C ALA A 300 -28.12 -22.24 2.89
N ALA A 301 -27.93 -23.56 2.80
CA ALA A 301 -28.06 -24.51 3.92
C ALA A 301 -26.77 -24.62 4.78
N ALA A 302 -25.65 -24.03 4.36
CA ALA A 302 -24.36 -24.14 5.03
C ALA A 302 -24.34 -23.42 6.39
N PRO A 303 -23.55 -23.89 7.37
CA PRO A 303 -23.26 -23.17 8.60
C PRO A 303 -22.66 -21.79 8.33
N PHE A 304 -22.77 -20.88 9.30
CA PHE A 304 -22.28 -19.50 9.16
C PHE A 304 -20.81 -19.42 8.76
N ASP A 305 -19.92 -20.19 9.40
CA ASP A 305 -18.49 -20.19 9.14
C ASP A 305 -18.16 -20.63 7.69
N GLU A 306 -18.89 -21.63 7.18
CA GLU A 306 -18.79 -22.09 5.80
C GLU A 306 -19.27 -21.03 4.82
N ARG A 307 -20.40 -20.34 5.11
CA ARG A 307 -20.91 -19.25 4.28
C ARG A 307 -19.92 -18.08 4.19
N VAL A 308 -19.32 -17.68 5.33
CA VAL A 308 -18.30 -16.63 5.37
C VAL A 308 -17.07 -17.02 4.53
N ALA A 309 -16.61 -18.27 4.65
CA ALA A 309 -15.49 -18.78 3.85
C ALA A 309 -15.80 -18.78 2.36
N VAL A 310 -16.99 -19.23 1.96
CA VAL A 310 -17.44 -19.24 0.56
C VAL A 310 -17.57 -17.82 0.02
N MET A 311 -18.12 -16.89 0.78
CA MET A 311 -18.20 -15.48 0.39
C MET A 311 -16.82 -14.87 0.19
N GLY A 312 -15.86 -15.15 1.08
CA GLY A 312 -14.49 -14.70 0.91
C GLY A 312 -13.84 -15.22 -0.37
N LEU A 313 -14.08 -16.50 -0.72
CA LEU A 313 -13.60 -17.09 -1.98
C LEU A 313 -14.24 -16.42 -3.20
N ILE A 314 -15.55 -16.17 -3.18
CA ILE A 314 -16.27 -15.50 -4.27
C ILE A 314 -15.75 -14.06 -4.45
N VAL A 315 -15.63 -13.30 -3.36
CA VAL A 315 -15.15 -11.92 -3.39
C VAL A 315 -13.72 -11.85 -3.94
N ASP A 316 -12.81 -12.69 -3.45
CA ASP A 316 -11.40 -12.74 -3.89
C ASP A 316 -11.30 -13.04 -5.39
N ALA A 317 -12.01 -14.05 -5.87
CA ALA A 317 -12.01 -14.41 -7.29
C ALA A 317 -12.60 -13.29 -8.16
N THR A 318 -13.70 -12.67 -7.69
CA THR A 318 -14.33 -11.53 -8.39
C THR A 318 -13.39 -10.35 -8.46
N VAL A 319 -12.85 -9.89 -7.32
CA VAL A 319 -11.91 -8.76 -7.26
C VAL A 319 -10.66 -9.03 -8.10
N SER A 320 -10.17 -10.27 -8.12
CA SER A 320 -9.03 -10.67 -8.96
C SER A 320 -9.33 -10.50 -10.45
N CYS A 321 -10.51 -10.92 -10.90
CA CYS A 321 -10.96 -10.75 -12.29
C CYS A 321 -11.12 -9.26 -12.68
N LEU A 322 -11.80 -8.48 -11.83
CA LEU A 322 -11.98 -7.03 -12.05
C LEU A 322 -10.64 -6.28 -12.09
N ARG A 323 -9.71 -6.66 -11.22
CA ARG A 323 -8.37 -6.05 -11.16
C ARG A 323 -7.58 -6.29 -12.43
N GLU A 324 -7.62 -7.49 -12.98
CA GLU A 324 -6.90 -7.78 -14.22
C GLU A 324 -7.39 -6.88 -15.36
N ALA A 325 -8.70 -6.72 -15.50
CA ALA A 325 -9.30 -5.80 -16.48
C ALA A 325 -8.86 -4.34 -16.24
N VAL A 326 -8.96 -3.83 -15.02
CA VAL A 326 -8.56 -2.45 -14.68
C VAL A 326 -7.05 -2.22 -14.91
N MET A 327 -6.20 -3.20 -14.62
CA MET A 327 -4.76 -3.08 -14.86
C MET A 327 -4.42 -3.03 -16.35
N GLU A 328 -5.06 -3.87 -17.17
CA GLU A 328 -4.87 -3.84 -18.62
C GLU A 328 -5.39 -2.52 -19.21
N GLU A 329 -6.50 -1.99 -18.72
CA GLU A 329 -7.03 -0.69 -19.12
C GLU A 329 -6.06 0.47 -18.81
N LYS A 330 -5.50 0.50 -17.60
CA LYS A 330 -4.47 1.49 -17.23
C LYS A 330 -3.20 1.35 -18.06
N ALA A 331 -2.79 0.12 -18.36
CA ALA A 331 -1.65 -0.13 -19.24
C ALA A 331 -1.94 0.35 -20.66
N ALA A 332 -3.15 0.12 -21.19
CA ALA A 332 -3.57 0.61 -22.50
C ALA A 332 -3.61 2.14 -22.56
N ALA A 333 -4.14 2.81 -21.53
CA ALA A 333 -4.13 4.27 -21.43
C ALA A 333 -2.71 4.84 -21.42
N PHE A 334 -1.81 4.24 -20.66
CA PHE A 334 -0.37 4.60 -20.65
C PHE A 334 0.25 4.34 -22.02
N GLY A 335 -0.02 3.18 -22.64
CA GLY A 335 0.45 2.85 -23.98
C GLY A 335 0.02 3.86 -25.02
N HIS A 336 -1.25 4.29 -24.98
CA HIS A 336 -1.76 5.32 -25.89
C HIS A 336 -0.95 6.62 -25.77
N SER A 337 -0.59 7.05 -24.55
CA SER A 337 0.22 8.25 -24.36
C SER A 337 1.64 8.09 -24.93
N VAL A 338 2.25 6.91 -24.78
CA VAL A 338 3.58 6.60 -25.33
C VAL A 338 3.55 6.58 -26.87
N LEU A 339 2.51 5.99 -27.48
CA LEU A 339 2.34 5.97 -28.91
C LEU A 339 2.11 7.38 -29.49
N ALA A 340 1.36 8.23 -28.78
CA ALA A 340 1.15 9.62 -29.18
C ALA A 340 2.48 10.40 -29.20
N ASP A 341 3.30 10.30 -28.15
CA ASP A 341 4.63 10.92 -28.08
C ASP A 341 5.57 10.40 -29.19
N LEU A 342 5.61 9.08 -29.42
CA LEU A 342 6.39 8.48 -30.49
C LEU A 342 5.97 9.02 -31.86
N LYS A 343 4.67 9.17 -32.11
CA LYS A 343 4.16 9.72 -33.35
C LYS A 343 4.59 11.17 -33.57
N GLU A 344 4.54 11.99 -32.52
CA GLU A 344 5.00 13.38 -32.58
C GLU A 344 6.51 13.46 -32.87
N ARG A 345 7.32 12.63 -32.21
CA ARG A 345 8.77 12.56 -32.44
C ARG A 345 9.10 12.15 -33.87
N LEU A 346 8.42 11.14 -34.43
CA LEU A 346 8.57 10.72 -35.85
C LEU A 346 8.22 11.85 -36.80
N ALA A 347 7.13 12.56 -36.57
CA ALA A 347 6.72 13.70 -37.39
C ALA A 347 7.76 14.85 -37.33
N ALA A 348 8.33 15.12 -36.17
CA ALA A 348 9.38 16.12 -35.99
C ALA A 348 10.67 15.78 -36.74
N GLU A 349 11.02 14.49 -36.85
CA GLU A 349 12.16 13.99 -37.61
C GLU A 349 11.86 13.80 -39.10
N GLY A 350 10.60 14.01 -39.54
CA GLY A 350 10.20 13.84 -40.94
C GLY A 350 10.17 12.38 -41.41
N VAL A 351 10.06 11.43 -40.44
CA VAL A 351 9.99 9.98 -40.69
C VAL A 351 8.56 9.58 -40.95
N ALA A 352 8.30 8.85 -42.03
CA ALA A 352 6.94 8.35 -42.35
C ALA A 352 6.58 7.17 -41.42
N GLU A 353 5.26 7.01 -41.12
CA GLU A 353 4.76 5.95 -40.20
C GLU A 353 5.07 4.52 -40.70
N ASN A 354 5.31 4.33 -42.01
CA ASN A 354 5.68 3.05 -42.63
C ASN A 354 7.21 2.88 -42.82
N ALA A 355 8.00 3.86 -42.40
CA ALA A 355 9.46 3.76 -42.44
C ALA A 355 10.00 3.11 -41.17
N ASP A 356 11.26 2.65 -41.23
CA ASP A 356 11.93 2.05 -40.07
C ASP A 356 12.08 3.07 -38.93
N ALA A 357 11.46 2.79 -37.81
CA ALA A 357 11.49 3.56 -36.59
C ALA A 357 12.25 2.86 -35.46
N SER A 358 12.99 1.77 -35.75
CA SER A 358 13.66 0.92 -34.78
C SER A 358 14.56 1.70 -33.81
N ALA A 359 15.25 2.72 -34.30
CA ALA A 359 16.14 3.54 -33.47
C ALA A 359 15.35 4.34 -32.42
N LEU A 360 14.26 4.98 -32.83
CA LEU A 360 13.40 5.77 -31.93
C LEU A 360 12.65 4.89 -30.94
N ILE A 361 12.07 3.77 -31.39
CA ILE A 361 11.40 2.79 -30.53
C ILE A 361 12.36 2.27 -29.47
N ARG A 362 13.59 1.91 -29.83
CA ARG A 362 14.63 1.46 -28.88
C ARG A 362 15.03 2.54 -27.89
N ALA A 363 15.15 3.78 -28.31
CA ALA A 363 15.44 4.91 -27.44
C ALA A 363 14.31 5.12 -26.42
N THR A 364 13.06 5.08 -26.86
CA THR A 364 11.88 5.17 -25.98
C THR A 364 11.81 4.01 -24.99
N THR A 365 12.05 2.75 -25.43
CA THR A 365 12.11 1.59 -24.54
C THR A 365 13.15 1.79 -23.43
N THR A 366 14.35 2.29 -23.80
CA THR A 366 15.42 2.55 -22.84
C THR A 366 15.06 3.67 -21.85
N GLU A 367 14.40 4.72 -22.33
CA GLU A 367 13.95 5.84 -21.51
C GLU A 367 12.88 5.38 -20.50
N LEU A 368 11.89 4.60 -20.94
CA LEU A 368 10.85 4.04 -20.08
C LEU A 368 11.44 3.10 -19.01
N ALA A 369 12.37 2.21 -19.40
CA ALA A 369 13.03 1.31 -18.45
C ALA A 369 13.82 2.09 -17.40
N ARG A 370 14.54 3.13 -17.81
CA ARG A 370 15.28 4.00 -16.88
C ARG A 370 14.34 4.73 -15.91
N THR A 371 13.22 5.27 -16.40
CA THR A 371 12.22 5.96 -15.57
C THR A 371 11.64 5.00 -14.55
N ARG A 372 11.21 3.80 -14.98
CA ARG A 372 10.72 2.73 -14.12
C ARG A 372 11.71 2.41 -13.00
N ASP A 373 12.99 2.17 -13.35
CA ASP A 373 14.01 1.77 -12.39
C ASP A 373 14.34 2.90 -11.41
N THR A 374 14.31 4.15 -11.86
CA THR A 374 14.52 5.33 -11.01
C THR A 374 13.37 5.50 -10.03
N GLU A 375 12.11 5.43 -10.49
CA GLU A 375 10.94 5.55 -9.64
C GLU A 375 10.85 4.39 -8.64
N ARG A 376 11.25 3.17 -9.04
CA ARG A 376 11.31 2.00 -8.16
C ARG A 376 12.36 2.16 -7.06
N ALA A 377 13.57 2.62 -7.40
CA ALA A 377 14.64 2.85 -6.44
C ALA A 377 14.26 3.93 -5.40
N ALA A 378 13.43 4.89 -5.80
CA ALA A 378 12.91 5.94 -4.92
C ALA A 378 11.65 5.54 -4.13
N SER A 379 11.17 4.28 -4.23
CA SER A 379 9.91 3.79 -3.63
C SER A 379 8.66 4.59 -4.02
N LEU A 380 8.68 5.18 -5.22
CA LEU A 380 7.61 6.03 -5.75
C LEU A 380 6.72 5.32 -6.77
N LEU A 381 7.11 4.10 -7.16
CA LEU A 381 6.43 3.33 -8.19
C LEU A 381 5.39 2.41 -7.55
N SER A 382 4.11 2.63 -7.84
CA SER A 382 3.05 1.69 -7.47
C SER A 382 3.13 0.43 -8.34
N ASP A 383 2.59 -0.70 -7.84
CA ASP A 383 2.55 -1.97 -8.59
C ASP A 383 1.77 -1.83 -9.91
N GLU A 384 0.68 -1.06 -9.92
CA GLU A 384 -0.10 -0.77 -11.13
C GLU A 384 0.75 -0.07 -12.19
N ARG A 385 1.49 0.98 -11.78
CA ARG A 385 2.35 1.75 -12.68
C ARG A 385 3.55 0.92 -13.14
N TYR A 386 4.11 0.10 -12.25
CA TYR A 386 5.17 -0.84 -12.61
C TYR A 386 4.72 -1.80 -13.71
N ARG A 387 3.54 -2.41 -13.56
CA ARG A 387 2.96 -3.32 -14.57
C ARG A 387 2.67 -2.61 -15.88
N SER A 388 2.19 -1.37 -15.84
CA SER A 388 1.99 -0.56 -17.04
C SER A 388 3.30 -0.34 -17.82
N PHE A 389 4.41 -0.01 -17.12
CA PHE A 389 5.73 0.05 -17.76
C PHE A 389 6.13 -1.30 -18.37
N GLU A 390 6.01 -2.41 -17.64
CA GLU A 390 6.37 -3.75 -18.13
C GLU A 390 5.58 -4.13 -19.38
N ARG A 391 4.26 -3.88 -19.39
CA ARG A 391 3.40 -4.17 -20.54
C ARG A 391 3.83 -3.38 -21.78
N ILE A 392 4.10 -2.10 -21.65
CA ILE A 392 4.46 -1.26 -22.79
C ILE A 392 5.90 -1.51 -23.25
N ILE A 393 6.84 -1.67 -22.34
CA ILE A 393 8.21 -2.08 -22.67
C ILE A 393 8.18 -3.42 -23.43
N GLY A 394 7.41 -4.40 -22.93
CA GLY A 394 7.23 -5.69 -23.60
C GLY A 394 6.67 -5.59 -25.02
N LEU A 395 5.68 -4.72 -25.24
CA LEU A 395 5.10 -4.45 -26.56
C LEU A 395 6.13 -3.82 -27.50
N LEU A 396 6.88 -2.81 -27.06
CA LEU A 396 7.93 -2.17 -27.86
C LEU A 396 9.05 -3.16 -28.23
N ASP A 397 9.45 -4.01 -27.29
CA ASP A 397 10.45 -5.07 -27.52
C ASP A 397 9.93 -6.15 -28.49
N GLU A 398 8.64 -6.50 -28.42
CA GLU A 398 7.99 -7.40 -29.38
C GLU A 398 8.04 -6.84 -30.81
N VAL A 399 7.68 -5.56 -30.95
CA VAL A 399 7.70 -4.86 -32.25
C VAL A 399 9.14 -4.77 -32.80
N LEU A 400 10.13 -4.49 -31.96
CA LEU A 400 11.54 -4.48 -32.35
C LEU A 400 12.03 -5.86 -32.82
N ARG A 401 11.62 -6.94 -32.16
CA ARG A 401 11.96 -8.31 -32.58
C ARG A 401 11.29 -8.67 -33.90
N THR A 402 9.98 -8.44 -34.02
CA THR A 402 9.23 -8.71 -35.24
C THR A 402 9.76 -7.90 -36.43
N GLY A 403 10.06 -6.60 -36.20
CA GLY A 403 10.63 -5.72 -37.23
C GLY A 403 12.03 -6.14 -37.68
N ALA A 404 12.84 -6.74 -36.81
CA ALA A 404 14.17 -7.23 -37.19
C ALA A 404 14.14 -8.33 -38.27
N ASP A 405 13.01 -9.05 -38.37
CA ASP A 405 12.81 -10.14 -39.34
C ASP A 405 12.15 -9.64 -40.64
N THR A 406 11.81 -8.34 -40.74
CA THR A 406 11.16 -7.74 -41.90
C THR A 406 12.10 -6.78 -42.64
N PRO A 407 11.97 -6.67 -43.99
CA PRO A 407 12.79 -5.69 -44.75
C PRO A 407 12.46 -4.24 -44.42
N GLU A 408 11.29 -3.97 -43.87
CA GLU A 408 10.79 -2.64 -43.54
C GLU A 408 11.20 -2.17 -42.16
N GLY A 409 11.77 -3.09 -41.35
CA GLY A 409 12.17 -2.79 -39.96
C GLY A 409 10.97 -2.69 -39.00
N ALA A 410 11.22 -2.19 -37.81
CA ALA A 410 10.16 -1.89 -36.84
C ALA A 410 9.51 -0.54 -37.18
N THR A 411 8.32 -0.57 -37.80
CA THR A 411 7.58 0.62 -38.21
C THR A 411 6.56 1.05 -37.15
N PHE A 412 6.17 2.33 -37.17
CA PHE A 412 5.07 2.81 -36.31
C PHE A 412 3.73 2.14 -36.67
N ASN A 413 3.52 1.80 -37.93
CA ASN A 413 2.31 1.07 -38.33
C ASN A 413 2.24 -0.32 -37.69
N LEU A 414 3.35 -1.07 -37.62
CA LEU A 414 3.42 -2.37 -36.94
C LEU A 414 3.13 -2.21 -35.43
N LEU A 415 3.71 -1.17 -34.81
CA LEU A 415 3.44 -0.87 -33.40
C LEU A 415 1.96 -0.59 -33.16
N ARG A 416 1.33 0.22 -34.01
CA ARG A 416 -0.09 0.53 -33.92
C ARG A 416 -0.97 -0.71 -34.11
N GLU A 417 -0.62 -1.60 -35.04
CA GLU A 417 -1.34 -2.86 -35.28
C GLU A 417 -1.28 -3.74 -34.02
N ARG A 418 -0.11 -3.96 -33.46
CA ARG A 418 0.05 -4.74 -32.23
C ARG A 418 -0.65 -4.12 -31.01
N PHE A 419 -0.65 -2.80 -30.93
CA PHE A 419 -1.38 -2.10 -29.87
C PHE A 419 -2.91 -2.27 -30.04
N ASN A 420 -3.44 -2.21 -31.26
CA ASN A 420 -4.87 -2.44 -31.50
C ASN A 420 -5.28 -3.88 -31.15
N GLU A 421 -4.45 -4.89 -31.46
CA GLU A 421 -4.69 -6.28 -31.01
C GLU A 421 -4.81 -6.37 -29.47
N ARG A 422 -3.99 -5.60 -28.72
CA ARG A 422 -4.11 -5.53 -27.26
C ARG A 422 -5.38 -4.83 -26.78
N LEU A 423 -5.89 -3.85 -27.52
CA LEU A 423 -7.17 -3.22 -27.21
C LEU A 423 -8.35 -4.18 -27.41
N ASP A 424 -8.32 -5.00 -28.47
CA ASP A 424 -9.35 -6.03 -28.70
C ASP A 424 -9.34 -7.09 -27.58
N GLU A 425 -8.14 -7.49 -27.09
CA GLU A 425 -7.99 -8.39 -25.92
C GLU A 425 -8.53 -7.73 -24.64
N LEU A 426 -8.31 -6.43 -24.45
CA LEU A 426 -8.81 -5.67 -23.31
C LEU A 426 -10.33 -5.60 -23.30
N ASP A 427 -10.96 -5.29 -24.43
CA ASP A 427 -12.42 -5.23 -24.55
C ASP A 427 -13.05 -6.58 -24.14
N ALA A 428 -12.48 -7.70 -24.63
CA ALA A 428 -12.93 -9.03 -24.23
C ALA A 428 -12.74 -9.33 -22.74
N ALA A 429 -11.64 -8.84 -22.12
CA ALA A 429 -11.40 -9.00 -20.69
C ALA A 429 -12.37 -8.17 -19.84
N ILE A 430 -12.72 -6.96 -20.28
CA ILE A 430 -13.73 -6.11 -19.65
C ILE A 430 -15.11 -6.78 -19.66
N ASP A 431 -15.52 -7.29 -20.83
CA ASP A 431 -16.80 -8.01 -20.97
C ASP A 431 -16.85 -9.24 -20.05
N THR A 432 -15.78 -10.02 -20.00
CA THR A 432 -15.67 -11.19 -19.12
C THR A 432 -15.77 -10.80 -17.63
N ALA A 433 -15.13 -9.71 -17.25
CA ALA A 433 -15.17 -9.21 -15.86
C ALA A 433 -16.56 -8.67 -15.49
N ALA A 434 -17.24 -7.99 -16.41
CA ALA A 434 -18.60 -7.51 -16.20
C ALA A 434 -19.60 -8.66 -16.05
N ASP A 435 -19.50 -9.69 -16.90
CA ASP A 435 -20.32 -10.90 -16.81
C ASP A 435 -20.07 -11.66 -15.51
N ALA A 436 -18.82 -11.80 -15.09
CA ALA A 436 -18.46 -12.45 -13.83
C ALA A 436 -19.06 -11.72 -12.62
N LEU A 437 -18.99 -10.39 -12.60
CA LEU A 437 -19.58 -9.57 -11.54
C LEU A 437 -21.10 -9.74 -11.48
N ASP A 438 -21.80 -9.71 -12.63
CA ASP A 438 -23.26 -9.90 -12.68
C ASP A 438 -23.67 -11.33 -12.25
N ASN A 439 -22.91 -12.36 -12.68
CA ASN A 439 -23.15 -13.74 -12.30
C ASN A 439 -22.98 -13.97 -10.78
N VAL A 440 -21.97 -13.34 -10.16
CA VAL A 440 -21.75 -13.38 -8.72
C VAL A 440 -22.93 -12.76 -7.96
N PHE A 441 -23.41 -11.59 -8.37
CA PHE A 441 -24.61 -11.00 -7.76
C PHE A 441 -25.82 -11.91 -7.89
N LYS A 442 -26.07 -12.50 -9.07
CA LYS A 442 -27.16 -13.47 -9.29
C LYS A 442 -27.05 -14.66 -8.34
N PHE A 443 -25.86 -15.24 -8.21
CA PHE A 443 -25.65 -16.39 -7.31
C PHE A 443 -25.93 -16.02 -5.86
N VAL A 444 -25.42 -14.87 -5.38
CA VAL A 444 -25.62 -14.42 -3.99
C VAL A 444 -27.08 -14.07 -3.73
N GLU A 445 -27.78 -13.44 -4.68
CA GLU A 445 -29.23 -13.20 -4.59
C GLU A 445 -30.03 -14.51 -4.48
N GLU A 446 -29.68 -15.51 -5.30
CA GLU A 446 -30.35 -16.81 -5.31
C GLU A 446 -30.10 -17.61 -4.02
N ALA A 447 -28.85 -17.63 -3.56
CA ALA A 447 -28.46 -18.41 -2.39
C ALA A 447 -28.84 -17.75 -1.07
N PHE A 448 -28.69 -16.44 -0.92
CA PHE A 448 -28.73 -15.74 0.37
C PHE A 448 -29.74 -14.57 0.40
N GLY A 449 -30.26 -14.14 -0.76
CA GLY A 449 -31.16 -12.99 -0.85
C GLY A 449 -30.49 -11.69 -0.38
N GLU A 450 -31.24 -10.86 0.36
CA GLU A 450 -30.75 -9.59 0.95
C GLU A 450 -30.11 -9.81 2.35
N GLY A 451 -29.37 -10.92 2.49
CA GLY A 451 -28.78 -11.32 3.77
C GLY A 451 -27.44 -10.62 4.07
N GLN A 452 -26.81 -11.11 5.14
CA GLN A 452 -25.49 -10.63 5.57
C GLN A 452 -24.41 -10.88 4.51
N GLU A 453 -24.57 -11.92 3.71
CA GLU A 453 -23.67 -12.30 2.64
C GLU A 453 -23.68 -11.26 1.49
N MET A 454 -24.86 -10.73 1.16
CA MET A 454 -24.98 -9.64 0.20
C MET A 454 -24.30 -8.36 0.72
N LEU A 455 -24.47 -8.06 2.02
CA LEU A 455 -23.77 -6.95 2.65
C LEU A 455 -22.25 -7.10 2.57
N MET A 456 -21.74 -8.32 2.84
CA MET A 456 -20.29 -8.61 2.70
C MET A 456 -19.81 -8.35 1.28
N LEU A 457 -20.51 -8.89 0.27
CA LEU A 457 -20.15 -8.71 -1.14
C LEU A 457 -20.06 -7.22 -1.51
N VAL A 458 -21.12 -6.44 -1.23
CA VAL A 458 -21.17 -5.01 -1.58
C VAL A 458 -20.12 -4.21 -0.82
N THR A 459 -19.92 -4.51 0.47
CA THR A 459 -18.91 -3.82 1.30
C THR A 459 -17.51 -4.09 0.79
N ASP A 460 -17.16 -5.34 0.53
CA ASP A 460 -15.82 -5.71 0.09
C ASP A 460 -15.51 -5.20 -1.33
N LEU A 461 -16.48 -5.20 -2.23
CA LEU A 461 -16.36 -4.55 -3.54
C LEU A 461 -16.17 -3.03 -3.40
N SER A 462 -16.88 -2.38 -2.46
CA SER A 462 -16.77 -0.93 -2.19
C SER A 462 -15.41 -0.54 -1.61
N VAL A 463 -14.80 -1.41 -0.81
CA VAL A 463 -13.47 -1.19 -0.21
C VAL A 463 -12.36 -1.53 -1.20
N SER A 464 -12.59 -2.49 -2.09
CA SER A 464 -11.62 -2.88 -3.12
C SER A 464 -11.38 -1.75 -4.12
N ARG A 465 -10.12 -1.34 -4.29
CA ARG A 465 -9.74 -0.32 -5.28
C ARG A 465 -10.08 -0.76 -6.71
N ALA A 466 -9.82 -2.03 -7.03
CA ALA A 466 -10.10 -2.58 -8.34
C ALA A 466 -11.60 -2.73 -8.57
N GLY A 467 -12.35 -3.21 -7.56
CA GLY A 467 -13.81 -3.31 -7.60
C GLY A 467 -14.45 -1.96 -7.87
N MET A 468 -14.10 -0.93 -7.08
CA MET A 468 -14.65 0.41 -7.27
C MET A 468 -14.23 1.08 -8.56
N ALA A 469 -12.97 0.92 -9.01
CA ALA A 469 -12.52 1.46 -10.29
C ALA A 469 -13.35 0.84 -11.42
N PHE A 470 -13.45 -0.48 -11.49
CA PHE A 470 -14.22 -1.17 -12.51
C PHE A 470 -15.71 -0.76 -12.51
N ILE A 471 -16.36 -0.75 -11.33
CA ILE A 471 -17.78 -0.40 -11.21
C ILE A 471 -18.03 1.07 -11.60
N ASN A 472 -17.11 1.99 -11.31
CA ASN A 472 -17.25 3.39 -11.68
C ASN A 472 -17.10 3.61 -13.18
N ASP A 473 -16.20 2.88 -13.85
CA ASP A 473 -15.90 3.08 -15.26
C ASP A 473 -16.84 2.29 -16.18
N HIS A 474 -17.25 1.07 -15.77
CA HIS A 474 -18.09 0.16 -16.60
C HIS A 474 -19.52 -0.03 -16.07
N GLY A 475 -19.77 0.34 -14.82
CA GLY A 475 -21.08 0.21 -14.18
C GLY A 475 -21.36 -1.21 -13.63
N CYS A 476 -22.37 -1.34 -12.79
CA CYS A 476 -23.00 -2.59 -12.38
C CYS A 476 -24.35 -2.24 -11.73
N ASP A 477 -25.44 -2.46 -12.45
CA ASP A 477 -26.79 -2.08 -11.98
C ASP A 477 -27.17 -2.77 -10.66
N ARG A 478 -26.79 -4.05 -10.49
CA ARG A 478 -27.05 -4.80 -9.27
C ARG A 478 -26.30 -4.25 -8.08
N TYR A 479 -25.01 -3.91 -8.26
CA TYR A 479 -24.25 -3.27 -7.19
C TYR A 479 -24.90 -1.97 -6.71
N PHE A 480 -25.31 -1.09 -7.64
CA PHE A 480 -25.96 0.17 -7.26
C PHE A 480 -27.31 -0.02 -6.59
N ALA A 481 -28.09 -1.02 -7.02
CA ALA A 481 -29.38 -1.34 -6.40
C ALA A 481 -29.21 -1.79 -4.94
N HIS A 482 -28.28 -2.74 -4.68
CA HIS A 482 -28.00 -3.22 -3.33
C HIS A 482 -27.31 -2.17 -2.45
N ASN A 483 -26.37 -1.40 -2.98
CA ASN A 483 -25.69 -0.34 -2.23
C ASN A 483 -26.67 0.77 -1.77
N GLN A 484 -27.64 1.15 -2.58
CA GLN A 484 -28.68 2.10 -2.17
C GLN A 484 -29.53 1.55 -1.02
N ASN A 485 -29.90 0.28 -1.07
CA ASN A 485 -30.66 -0.38 0.00
C ASN A 485 -29.86 -0.39 1.31
N LEU A 486 -28.56 -0.65 1.27
CA LEU A 486 -27.68 -0.65 2.45
C LEU A 486 -27.57 0.74 3.09
N GLN A 487 -27.42 1.80 2.32
CA GLN A 487 -27.38 3.18 2.84
C GLN A 487 -28.70 3.57 3.52
N PHE A 488 -29.83 3.05 3.07
CA PHE A 488 -31.11 3.23 3.75
C PHE A 488 -31.18 2.44 5.07
N TYR A 489 -30.64 1.22 5.12
CA TYR A 489 -30.57 0.41 6.33
C TYR A 489 -29.66 1.01 7.40
N GLU A 490 -28.48 1.47 7.04
CA GLU A 490 -27.53 2.14 7.95
C GLU A 490 -28.15 3.42 8.54
N ARG A 491 -28.77 4.26 7.71
CA ARG A 491 -29.49 5.47 8.18
C ARG A 491 -30.66 5.12 9.08
N GLY A 492 -31.38 4.04 8.80
CA GLY A 492 -32.46 3.53 9.64
C GLY A 492 -31.97 3.05 11.00
N HIS A 493 -30.86 2.32 11.03
CA HIS A 493 -30.22 1.81 12.25
C HIS A 493 -29.63 2.94 13.11
N ASP A 494 -28.96 3.92 12.48
CA ASP A 494 -28.44 5.11 13.16
C ASP A 494 -29.55 5.99 13.75
N LEU A 495 -30.68 6.13 13.06
CA LEU A 495 -31.86 6.83 13.56
C LEU A 495 -32.49 6.09 14.73
N ALA A 496 -32.64 4.76 14.66
CA ALA A 496 -33.17 3.93 15.75
C ALA A 496 -32.24 4.00 16.98
N ALA A 497 -30.93 3.86 16.82
CA ALA A 497 -29.96 3.99 17.92
C ALA A 497 -29.91 5.39 18.54
N ARG A 498 -30.19 6.43 17.76
CA ARG A 498 -30.34 7.80 18.28
C ARG A 498 -31.66 7.98 19.07
N ILE A 499 -32.71 7.38 18.61
CA ILE A 499 -34.00 7.41 19.30
C ILE A 499 -33.91 6.66 20.65
N ASP A 500 -33.29 5.48 20.67
CA ASP A 500 -33.06 4.70 21.90
C ASP A 500 -32.18 5.46 22.92
N ARG A 501 -31.20 6.18 22.51
CA ARG A 501 -30.37 7.06 23.39
C ARG A 501 -31.18 8.22 23.99
N ILE A 502 -32.04 8.84 23.20
CA ILE A 502 -32.91 9.92 23.68
C ILE A 502 -33.94 9.40 24.69
N THR A 503 -34.45 8.19 24.49
CA THR A 503 -35.43 7.57 25.41
C THR A 503 -34.81 7.13 26.74
N LEU A 504 -33.50 6.80 26.76
CA LEU A 504 -32.76 6.42 27.98
C LEU A 504 -32.25 7.64 28.79
N GLU A 505 -32.23 8.85 28.20
CA GLU A 505 -31.91 10.09 28.91
C GLU A 505 -33.13 10.77 29.54
N GLU A 506 -34.35 10.28 29.27
CA GLU A 506 -35.64 10.79 29.87
C GLU A 506 -36.17 9.91 30.97
N GLU A 507 -35.56 8.78 31.36
CA GLU A 507 -35.82 7.97 32.55
C GLU A 507 -34.75 8.19 33.64
#